data_2d9bf690ceca51741e9a641a9da03b2b
#
_entry.id   2d9bf690ceca51741e9a641a9da03b2b
#
_cell.length_a   1.000
_cell.length_b   1.000
_cell.length_c   1.000
_cell.angle_alpha   90.00
_cell.angle_beta   90.00
_cell.angle_gamma   90.00
#
_symmetry.space_group_name_H-M   'P 1'
#
loop_
_entity.id
_entity.type
_entity.pdbx_description
1 polymer ?
#
loop_
_entity_poly.entity_id
_entity_poly.type
_entity_poly.pdbx_seq_one_letter_code
_entity_poly.pdbx_strand_id
1 'polypeptide(L)'
;KTGWNQSKPFFLMHHYKAPHDYFDNAPRYESYLAEAEIPEPETLWKRDPKFGSIATRGVNDSLIPHVGTSIGGRNPRRSYLRDLPELYPDEFPENYNAEDFTDEENTRLSYNAYLKKYLRCVKGIDDNLGRLFDHLDQAGQLDNTVIIYTGDQGFMLGEHDYQDKRWMYEDSQRMPLLIRYPKSIQPGQKFE
;
A
#
# COMPACT_ATOMS: atom_id res chain seq x y z
N LYS A 1 -17.74 -18.37 -19.20
CA LYS A 1 -18.34 -19.56 -18.55
C LYS A 1 -17.28 -20.12 -17.62
N THR A 2 -17.46 -19.96 -16.32
CA THR A 2 -16.58 -20.58 -15.33
C THR A 2 -16.79 -22.09 -15.39
N GLY A 3 -15.72 -22.84 -15.59
CA GLY A 3 -15.77 -24.33 -15.58
C GLY A 3 -16.04 -24.92 -14.18
N TRP A 4 -16.55 -24.10 -13.25
CA TRP A 4 -16.85 -24.54 -11.90
C TRP A 4 -18.10 -25.44 -11.88
N ASN A 5 -17.94 -26.62 -11.31
CA ASN A 5 -19.05 -27.52 -11.07
C ASN A 5 -19.77 -27.14 -9.77
N GLN A 6 -20.94 -26.52 -9.88
CA GLN A 6 -21.72 -26.05 -8.73
C GLN A 6 -22.17 -27.15 -7.74
N SER A 7 -22.05 -28.42 -8.11
CA SER A 7 -22.35 -29.53 -7.20
C SER A 7 -21.20 -29.90 -6.27
N LYS A 8 -20.04 -29.25 -6.41
CA LYS A 8 -18.85 -29.50 -5.60
C LYS A 8 -18.41 -28.22 -4.89
N PRO A 9 -17.80 -28.34 -3.70
CA PRO A 9 -17.16 -27.19 -3.07
C PRO A 9 -16.02 -26.69 -3.95
N PHE A 10 -15.71 -25.40 -3.87
CA PHE A 10 -14.58 -24.77 -4.54
C PHE A 10 -13.56 -24.25 -3.53
N PHE A 11 -12.35 -24.10 -3.98
CA PHE A 11 -11.29 -23.34 -3.33
C PHE A 11 -10.69 -22.40 -4.36
N LEU A 12 -10.63 -21.11 -4.02
CA LEU A 12 -10.09 -20.05 -4.86
C LEU A 12 -9.02 -19.29 -4.09
N MET A 13 -7.83 -19.21 -4.65
CA MET A 13 -6.80 -18.24 -4.23
C MET A 13 -6.75 -17.13 -5.28
N HIS A 14 -7.11 -15.91 -4.87
CA HIS A 14 -7.10 -14.76 -5.75
C HIS A 14 -5.98 -13.83 -5.33
N HIS A 15 -4.89 -13.86 -6.07
CA HIS A 15 -3.70 -13.07 -5.79
C HIS A 15 -3.69 -11.82 -6.65
N TYR A 16 -3.56 -10.66 -6.01
CA TYR A 16 -3.33 -9.39 -6.67
C TYR A 16 -1.82 -9.10 -6.71
N LYS A 17 -1.32 -8.54 -7.80
CA LYS A 17 0.02 -7.96 -7.84
C LYS A 17 0.07 -6.67 -7.03
N ALA A 18 -0.95 -5.85 -7.16
CA ALA A 18 -1.12 -4.64 -6.36
C ALA A 18 -1.38 -5.00 -4.88
N PRO A 19 -0.94 -4.20 -3.92
CA PRO A 19 -0.27 -2.91 -4.04
C PRO A 19 1.27 -3.00 -4.09
N HIS A 20 1.84 -4.10 -4.57
CA HIS A 20 3.28 -4.17 -4.79
C HIS A 20 3.71 -3.13 -5.85
N ASP A 21 4.88 -2.55 -5.69
CA ASP A 21 5.43 -1.56 -6.61
C ASP A 21 5.60 -2.14 -8.06
N TYR A 22 5.54 -1.37 -9.09
CA TYR A 22 5.18 0.05 -9.05
C TYR A 22 3.69 0.21 -8.78
N PHE A 23 3.27 1.34 -8.18
CA PHE A 23 1.87 1.59 -7.86
C PHE A 23 1.08 2.02 -9.09
N ASP A 24 0.99 1.12 -10.05
CA ASP A 24 0.25 1.33 -11.30
C ASP A 24 -1.23 1.08 -11.06
N ASN A 25 -1.95 2.11 -10.70
CA ASN A 25 -3.39 2.04 -10.61
C ASN A 25 -4.05 2.15 -11.99
N ALA A 26 -5.25 1.61 -12.13
CA ALA A 26 -6.00 1.78 -13.37
C ALA A 26 -6.40 3.26 -13.57
N PRO A 27 -6.45 3.78 -14.82
CA PRO A 27 -6.74 5.19 -15.11
C PRO A 27 -8.01 5.74 -14.45
N ARG A 28 -9.03 4.92 -14.28
CA ARG A 28 -10.28 5.29 -13.60
C ARG A 28 -10.11 5.71 -12.13
N TYR A 29 -8.96 5.45 -11.52
CA TYR A 29 -8.66 5.82 -10.13
C TYR A 29 -7.72 7.03 -10.01
N GLU A 30 -7.31 7.66 -11.10
CA GLU A 30 -6.38 8.80 -11.05
C GLU A 30 -6.94 9.98 -10.24
N SER A 31 -8.25 10.21 -10.32
CA SER A 31 -8.90 11.27 -9.54
C SER A 31 -9.22 10.87 -8.08
N TYR A 32 -9.07 9.58 -7.72
CA TYR A 32 -9.32 9.15 -6.36
C TYR A 32 -8.30 9.78 -5.40
N LEU A 33 -8.77 10.45 -4.38
CA LEU A 33 -7.96 11.21 -3.40
C LEU A 33 -7.15 12.38 -4.01
N ALA A 34 -7.44 12.87 -5.21
CA ALA A 34 -6.68 13.95 -5.83
C ALA A 34 -6.58 15.17 -4.91
N GLU A 35 -7.73 15.59 -4.36
CA GLU A 35 -7.82 16.77 -3.47
C GLU A 35 -7.65 16.42 -1.97
N ALA A 36 -7.36 15.16 -1.65
CA ALA A 36 -7.23 14.76 -0.26
C ALA A 36 -5.84 15.07 0.27
N GLU A 37 -5.79 15.62 1.47
CA GLU A 37 -4.58 15.63 2.29
C GLU A 37 -4.50 14.32 3.06
N ILE A 38 -3.43 13.57 2.88
CA ILE A 38 -3.24 12.29 3.55
C ILE A 38 -2.63 12.54 4.94
N PRO A 39 -3.27 12.06 6.02
CA PRO A 39 -2.74 12.22 7.37
C PRO A 39 -1.34 11.60 7.50
N GLU A 40 -0.41 12.37 8.03
CA GLU A 40 0.95 11.91 8.27
C GLU A 40 1.00 11.00 9.51
N PRO A 41 1.75 9.87 9.47
CA PRO A 41 1.99 9.10 10.67
C PRO A 41 2.85 9.90 11.65
N GLU A 42 2.58 9.79 12.95
CA GLU A 42 3.33 10.53 13.99
C GLU A 42 4.84 10.32 13.93
N THR A 43 5.25 9.18 13.38
CA THR A 43 6.65 8.77 13.29
C THR A 43 7.37 9.25 12.03
N LEU A 44 6.66 9.84 11.06
CA LEU A 44 7.27 10.33 9.81
C LEU A 44 8.47 11.26 10.09
N TRP A 45 8.35 12.11 11.10
CA TRP A 45 9.38 13.09 11.47
C TRP A 45 10.35 12.59 12.54
N LYS A 46 10.16 11.36 13.06
CA LYS A 46 11.05 10.76 14.08
C LYS A 46 12.23 10.07 13.42
N ARG A 47 13.13 10.85 12.88
CA ARG A 47 14.38 10.39 12.26
C ARG A 47 15.50 10.18 13.28
N ASP A 48 15.20 9.63 14.46
CA ASP A 48 16.22 9.45 15.49
C ASP A 48 17.20 8.33 15.09
N PRO A 49 18.48 8.66 14.84
CA PRO A 49 19.48 7.67 14.49
C PRO A 49 19.80 6.67 15.62
N LYS A 50 19.22 6.85 16.80
CA LYS A 50 19.31 5.90 17.90
C LYS A 50 18.34 4.72 17.77
N PHE A 51 17.25 4.91 17.02
CA PHE A 51 16.28 3.86 16.75
C PHE A 51 16.56 3.22 15.39
N GLY A 52 17.41 2.30 15.35
CA GLY A 52 17.71 1.55 14.15
C GLY A 52 18.96 0.71 14.37
N SER A 53 18.96 -0.47 13.81
CA SER A 53 20.16 -1.29 13.82
C SER A 53 21.25 -0.63 12.97
N ILE A 54 22.49 -1.04 13.16
CA ILE A 54 23.59 -0.67 12.27
C ILE A 54 23.24 -0.99 10.81
N ALA A 55 22.42 -2.00 10.57
CA ALA A 55 21.95 -2.36 9.23
C ALA A 55 21.04 -1.31 8.58
N THR A 56 20.33 -0.51 9.38
CA THR A 56 19.48 0.58 8.87
C THR A 56 20.22 1.91 8.78
N ARG A 57 21.37 2.05 9.42
CA ARG A 57 22.20 3.26 9.35
C ARG A 57 22.93 3.31 8.01
N GLY A 58 22.61 4.30 7.20
CA GLY A 58 23.26 4.50 5.90
C GLY A 58 22.69 3.66 4.75
N VAL A 59 21.74 2.78 5.04
CA VAL A 59 20.83 2.26 4.02
C VAL A 59 19.59 3.11 4.09
N ASN A 60 19.44 3.96 3.12
CA ASN A 60 18.43 4.97 3.15
C ASN A 60 17.18 4.45 2.45
N ASP A 61 16.28 3.84 3.22
CA ASP A 61 14.93 3.53 2.80
C ASP A 61 13.95 4.64 3.23
N SER A 62 14.47 5.84 3.49
CA SER A 62 13.63 6.99 3.72
C SER A 62 12.86 7.36 2.46
N LEU A 63 11.71 7.99 2.63
CA LEU A 63 10.87 8.46 1.53
C LEU A 63 11.60 9.46 0.62
N ILE A 64 12.53 10.22 1.16
CA ILE A 64 13.27 11.24 0.40
C ILE A 64 14.21 10.63 -0.66
N PRO A 65 15.02 9.61 -0.39
CA PRO A 65 15.95 9.08 -1.40
C PRO A 65 15.45 7.88 -2.21
N HIS A 66 14.39 7.20 -1.84
CA HIS A 66 14.12 5.85 -2.36
C HIS A 66 12.66 5.49 -2.64
N VAL A 67 11.75 6.42 -2.71
CA VAL A 67 10.37 6.08 -3.03
C VAL A 67 10.25 5.54 -4.45
N GLY A 68 9.47 4.49 -4.59
CA GLY A 68 9.22 3.83 -5.87
C GLY A 68 10.21 2.72 -6.20
N THR A 69 11.16 2.41 -5.31
CA THR A 69 12.03 1.24 -5.50
C THR A 69 11.95 0.34 -4.26
N SER A 70 11.35 -0.82 -4.40
CA SER A 70 11.34 -1.85 -3.35
C SER A 70 12.74 -2.37 -3.02
N ILE A 71 13.76 -1.93 -3.74
CA ILE A 71 15.15 -2.35 -3.61
C ILE A 71 16.04 -1.10 -3.51
N GLY A 72 15.66 -0.16 -2.67
CA GLY A 72 16.37 1.10 -2.50
C GLY A 72 17.87 0.98 -2.18
N GLY A 73 18.31 -0.14 -1.67
CA GLY A 73 19.69 -0.34 -1.29
C GLY A 73 20.72 -0.45 -2.41
N ARG A 74 20.32 -0.52 -3.67
CA ARG A 74 21.28 -0.80 -4.77
C ARG A 74 21.66 0.38 -5.64
N ASN A 75 20.95 1.50 -5.57
CA ASN A 75 21.30 2.68 -6.35
C ASN A 75 21.14 3.99 -5.57
N PRO A 76 22.14 4.39 -4.79
CA PRO A 76 22.13 5.63 -4.02
C PRO A 76 22.04 6.92 -4.89
N ARG A 77 22.05 6.79 -6.21
CA ARG A 77 21.92 7.91 -7.14
C ARG A 77 20.50 8.14 -7.66
N ARG A 78 19.59 7.22 -7.41
CA ARG A 78 18.16 7.45 -7.64
C ARG A 78 17.58 8.15 -6.44
N SER A 79 17.74 9.45 -6.40
CA SER A 79 17.07 10.23 -5.39
C SER A 79 15.58 10.26 -5.73
N TYR A 80 14.80 10.06 -4.73
CA TYR A 80 13.36 10.23 -4.71
C TYR A 80 12.90 11.54 -5.38
N LEU A 81 13.56 12.64 -5.06
CA LEU A 81 13.30 13.98 -5.63
C LEU A 81 13.39 14.01 -7.16
N ARG A 82 14.06 13.03 -7.76
CA ARG A 82 14.16 12.89 -9.21
C ARG A 82 13.13 11.91 -9.75
N ASP A 83 12.93 10.80 -9.08
CA ASP A 83 12.19 9.66 -9.63
C ASP A 83 10.67 9.81 -9.45
N LEU A 84 10.20 10.36 -8.33
CA LEU A 84 8.76 10.52 -8.09
C LEU A 84 8.09 11.58 -8.97
N PRO A 85 8.65 12.77 -9.11
CA PRO A 85 8.06 13.75 -10.03
C PRO A 85 8.06 13.27 -11.48
N GLU A 86 9.02 12.42 -11.86
CA GLU A 86 9.04 11.78 -13.17
C GLU A 86 7.99 10.68 -13.31
N LEU A 87 7.82 9.87 -12.26
CA LEU A 87 6.87 8.76 -12.25
C LEU A 87 5.42 9.21 -12.05
N TYR A 88 5.21 10.24 -11.26
CA TYR A 88 3.89 10.72 -10.85
C TYR A 88 3.78 12.25 -10.96
N PRO A 89 3.95 12.81 -12.16
CA PRO A 89 4.01 14.27 -12.33
C PRO A 89 2.73 14.98 -11.86
N ASP A 90 1.58 14.35 -11.95
CA ASP A 90 0.29 14.92 -11.55
C ASP A 90 0.14 15.08 -10.03
N GLU A 91 1.02 14.48 -9.24
CA GLU A 91 1.02 14.58 -7.78
C GLU A 91 1.96 15.70 -7.26
N PHE A 92 2.65 16.39 -8.15
CA PHE A 92 3.56 17.48 -7.82
C PHE A 92 3.09 18.80 -8.44
N PRO A 93 3.51 19.95 -7.88
CA PRO A 93 3.24 21.23 -8.48
C PRO A 93 3.72 21.30 -9.95
N GLU A 94 3.00 22.07 -10.76
CA GLU A 94 3.44 22.33 -12.14
C GLU A 94 4.86 22.94 -12.14
N ASN A 95 5.73 22.41 -12.98
CA ASN A 95 7.16 22.78 -13.05
C ASN A 95 7.92 22.55 -11.74
N TYR A 96 7.55 21.53 -10.98
CA TYR A 96 8.23 21.20 -9.72
C TYR A 96 9.75 21.11 -9.90
N ASN A 97 10.48 21.81 -9.04
CA ASN A 97 11.91 21.67 -8.88
C ASN A 97 12.22 21.58 -7.38
N ALA A 98 12.86 20.51 -6.96
CA ALA A 98 13.12 20.21 -5.56
C ALA A 98 13.94 21.32 -4.84
N GLU A 99 14.75 22.07 -5.56
CA GLU A 99 15.57 23.15 -5.00
C GLU A 99 14.74 24.37 -4.55
N ASP A 100 13.51 24.49 -5.05
CA ASP A 100 12.60 25.58 -4.70
C ASP A 100 11.82 25.31 -3.40
N PHE A 101 11.98 24.13 -2.81
CA PHE A 101 11.28 23.68 -1.62
C PHE A 101 12.26 23.27 -0.51
N THR A 102 11.82 23.41 0.72
CA THR A 102 12.54 22.88 1.88
C THR A 102 12.48 21.36 1.93
N ASP A 103 13.38 20.73 2.68
CA ASP A 103 13.37 19.26 2.89
C ASP A 103 12.03 18.79 3.48
N GLU A 104 11.42 19.60 4.34
CA GLU A 104 10.12 19.28 4.95
C GLU A 104 9.00 19.31 3.92
N GLU A 105 8.93 20.35 3.09
CA GLU A 105 7.95 20.46 2.00
C GLU A 105 8.14 19.34 0.98
N ASN A 106 9.36 19.06 0.57
CA ASN A 106 9.67 17.96 -0.31
C ASN A 106 9.23 16.62 0.28
N THR A 107 9.43 16.39 1.57
CA THR A 107 8.99 15.17 2.25
C THR A 107 7.48 15.06 2.23
N ARG A 108 6.74 16.14 2.49
CA ARG A 108 5.27 16.14 2.46
C ARG A 108 4.69 15.89 1.07
N LEU A 109 5.20 16.60 0.07
CA LEU A 109 4.80 16.36 -1.32
C LEU A 109 4.97 14.89 -1.68
N SER A 110 6.05 14.38 -1.30
CA SER A 110 6.49 13.05 -1.54
C SER A 110 5.65 11.99 -0.85
N TYR A 111 5.42 12.17 0.41
CA TYR A 111 4.56 11.33 1.19
C TYR A 111 3.15 11.28 0.59
N ASN A 112 2.58 12.43 0.23
CA ASN A 112 1.27 12.51 -0.40
C ASN A 112 1.22 11.77 -1.74
N ALA A 113 2.18 12.01 -2.62
CA ALA A 113 2.27 11.35 -3.91
C ALA A 113 2.34 9.82 -3.75
N TYR A 114 3.23 9.36 -2.89
CA TYR A 114 3.43 7.95 -2.58
C TYR A 114 2.15 7.29 -2.05
N LEU A 115 1.53 7.89 -1.04
CA LEU A 115 0.33 7.33 -0.41
C LEU A 115 -0.89 7.36 -1.35
N LYS A 116 -1.09 8.42 -2.12
CA LYS A 116 -2.20 8.50 -3.07
C LYS A 116 -2.10 7.38 -4.11
N LYS A 117 -0.93 7.15 -4.67
CA LYS A 117 -0.71 6.07 -5.64
C LYS A 117 -0.91 4.68 -5.03
N TYR A 118 -0.40 4.45 -3.83
CA TYR A 118 -0.64 3.22 -3.09
C TYR A 118 -2.15 3.00 -2.84
N LEU A 119 -2.84 4.00 -2.31
CA LEU A 119 -4.26 3.91 -1.96
C LEU A 119 -5.17 3.76 -3.19
N ARG A 120 -4.79 4.32 -4.34
CA ARG A 120 -5.49 4.06 -5.62
C ARG A 120 -5.38 2.59 -6.03
N CYS A 121 -4.26 1.96 -5.80
CA CYS A 121 -4.12 0.51 -5.99
C CYS A 121 -5.00 -0.28 -5.03
N VAL A 122 -5.02 0.10 -3.75
CA VAL A 122 -5.90 -0.52 -2.74
C VAL A 122 -7.37 -0.34 -3.10
N LYS A 123 -7.77 0.85 -3.58
CA LYS A 123 -9.14 1.09 -4.07
C LYS A 123 -9.51 0.16 -5.23
N GLY A 124 -8.55 -0.09 -6.11
CA GLY A 124 -8.74 -1.04 -7.21
C GLY A 124 -8.96 -2.49 -6.73
N ILE A 125 -8.28 -2.90 -5.66
CA ILE A 125 -8.49 -4.21 -5.03
C ILE A 125 -9.89 -4.26 -4.40
N ASP A 126 -10.26 -3.24 -3.63
CA ASP A 126 -11.55 -3.15 -2.96
C ASP A 126 -12.73 -3.29 -3.94
N ASP A 127 -12.71 -2.54 -5.04
CA ASP A 127 -13.75 -2.61 -6.07
C ASP A 127 -13.82 -4.00 -6.75
N ASN A 128 -12.69 -4.65 -6.93
CA ASN A 128 -12.67 -6.00 -7.52
C ASN A 128 -13.17 -7.06 -6.53
N LEU A 129 -12.89 -6.90 -5.23
CA LEU A 129 -13.46 -7.75 -4.18
C LEU A 129 -14.98 -7.55 -4.08
N GLY A 130 -15.46 -6.31 -4.14
CA GLY A 130 -16.90 -6.01 -4.22
C GLY A 130 -17.57 -6.79 -5.34
N ARG A 131 -17.03 -6.73 -6.55
CA ARG A 131 -17.56 -7.50 -7.71
C ARG A 131 -17.54 -9.02 -7.48
N LEU A 132 -16.53 -9.54 -6.80
CA LEU A 132 -16.49 -10.96 -6.46
C LEU A 132 -17.57 -11.32 -5.46
N PHE A 133 -17.78 -10.48 -4.45
CA PHE A 133 -18.81 -10.69 -3.43
C PHE A 133 -20.23 -10.61 -4.04
N ASP A 134 -20.47 -9.64 -4.92
CA ASP A 134 -21.74 -9.53 -5.65
C ASP A 134 -22.01 -10.80 -6.48
N HIS A 135 -20.98 -11.35 -7.12
CA HIS A 135 -21.12 -12.59 -7.87
C HIS A 135 -21.45 -13.80 -6.98
N LEU A 136 -20.82 -13.90 -5.82
CA LEU A 136 -21.11 -14.97 -4.84
C LEU A 136 -22.51 -14.82 -4.26
N ASP A 137 -22.94 -13.59 -4.01
CA ASP A 137 -24.28 -13.28 -3.49
C ASP A 137 -25.37 -13.67 -4.50
N GLN A 138 -25.22 -13.23 -5.75
CA GLN A 138 -26.13 -13.59 -6.85
C GLN A 138 -26.21 -15.10 -7.09
N ALA A 139 -25.13 -15.82 -6.80
CA ALA A 139 -25.08 -17.27 -6.85
C ALA A 139 -25.65 -17.95 -5.59
N GLY A 140 -26.08 -17.18 -4.57
CA GLY A 140 -26.53 -17.70 -3.28
C GLY A 140 -25.44 -18.41 -2.47
N GLN A 141 -24.18 -18.07 -2.73
CA GLN A 141 -23.03 -18.73 -2.12
C GLN A 141 -22.28 -17.85 -1.12
N LEU A 142 -22.54 -16.56 -1.05
CA LEU A 142 -21.76 -15.61 -0.23
C LEU A 142 -21.72 -16.00 1.25
N ASP A 143 -22.87 -16.38 1.82
CA ASP A 143 -22.95 -16.79 3.23
C ASP A 143 -22.54 -18.26 3.46
N ASN A 144 -22.35 -19.01 2.40
CA ASN A 144 -21.83 -20.37 2.45
C ASN A 144 -20.34 -20.47 2.07
N THR A 145 -19.68 -19.33 1.94
CA THR A 145 -18.26 -19.25 1.58
C THR A 145 -17.48 -18.64 2.74
N VAL A 146 -16.40 -19.30 3.16
CA VAL A 146 -15.40 -18.69 4.03
C VAL A 146 -14.54 -17.78 3.18
N ILE A 147 -14.51 -16.49 3.52
CA ILE A 147 -13.70 -15.50 2.84
C ILE A 147 -12.58 -15.09 3.79
N ILE A 148 -11.34 -15.20 3.32
CA ILE A 148 -10.14 -14.81 4.05
C ILE A 148 -9.42 -13.77 3.19
N TYR A 149 -9.21 -12.59 3.76
CA TYR A 149 -8.37 -11.55 3.16
C TYR A 149 -7.13 -11.35 4.03
N THR A 150 -5.97 -11.43 3.43
CA THR A 150 -4.69 -11.23 4.10
C THR A 150 -3.63 -10.74 3.12
N GLY A 151 -2.54 -10.19 3.65
CA GLY A 151 -1.30 -9.96 2.91
C GLY A 151 -0.25 -11.01 3.28
N ASP A 152 0.83 -11.06 2.55
CA ASP A 152 2.00 -11.91 2.84
C ASP A 152 2.89 -11.28 3.92
N GLN A 153 2.82 -9.96 4.09
CA GLN A 153 3.53 -9.20 5.12
C GLN A 153 2.95 -7.79 5.28
N GLY A 154 3.43 -7.05 6.28
CA GLY A 154 3.15 -5.63 6.44
C GLY A 154 3.90 -4.77 5.44
N PHE A 155 3.76 -3.45 5.56
CA PHE A 155 4.41 -2.49 4.67
C PHE A 155 4.54 -1.13 5.36
N MET A 156 5.73 -0.53 5.31
CA MET A 156 5.99 0.82 5.84
C MET A 156 5.43 1.84 4.86
N LEU A 157 4.55 2.66 5.33
CA LEU A 157 3.86 3.70 4.54
C LEU A 157 4.22 5.11 5.02
N GLY A 158 5.47 5.31 5.38
CA GLY A 158 6.00 6.57 5.89
C GLY A 158 6.33 6.54 7.37
N GLU A 159 5.94 5.51 8.10
CA GLU A 159 6.35 5.33 9.49
C GLU A 159 7.88 5.33 9.59
N HIS A 160 8.41 6.12 10.55
CA HIS A 160 9.84 6.33 10.74
C HIS A 160 10.59 6.86 9.49
N ASP A 161 9.90 7.51 8.57
CA ASP A 161 10.43 7.95 7.27
C ASP A 161 10.91 6.77 6.39
N TYR A 162 10.34 5.60 6.60
CA TYR A 162 10.63 4.42 5.81
C TYR A 162 9.50 4.05 4.85
N GLN A 163 9.89 3.36 3.82
CA GLN A 163 9.00 2.64 2.90
C GLN A 163 9.40 1.16 2.87
N ASP A 164 8.57 0.36 2.15
CA ASP A 164 8.86 -1.06 1.93
C ASP A 164 8.67 -1.90 3.21
N LYS A 165 9.24 -3.07 3.27
CA LYS A 165 8.90 -4.14 4.21
C LYS A 165 10.10 -4.96 4.64
N ARG A 166 11.28 -4.36 4.66
CA ARG A 166 12.54 -5.10 4.89
C ARG A 166 13.08 -4.97 6.30
N TRP A 167 12.31 -4.34 7.18
CA TRP A 167 12.73 -3.98 8.52
C TRP A 167 11.95 -4.73 9.59
N MET A 168 12.54 -4.91 10.75
CA MET A 168 11.91 -5.60 11.88
C MET A 168 11.01 -4.68 12.71
N TYR A 169 10.30 -3.78 12.05
CA TYR A 169 9.26 -2.99 12.67
C TYR A 169 7.91 -3.70 12.56
N GLU A 170 7.01 -3.37 13.48
CA GLU A 170 5.65 -3.94 13.49
C GLU A 170 4.92 -3.66 12.18
N ASP A 171 5.03 -2.42 11.68
CA ASP A 171 4.40 -2.00 10.42
C ASP A 171 4.87 -2.83 9.21
N SER A 172 6.12 -3.26 9.23
CA SER A 172 6.70 -4.11 8.19
C SER A 172 6.30 -5.60 8.32
N GLN A 173 6.00 -6.06 9.52
CA GLN A 173 5.75 -7.48 9.81
C GLN A 173 4.25 -7.79 9.95
N ARG A 174 3.48 -6.84 10.45
CA ARG A 174 2.05 -7.03 10.72
C ARG A 174 1.24 -6.95 9.44
N MET A 175 0.63 -8.05 9.08
CA MET A 175 -0.29 -8.13 7.95
C MET A 175 -1.75 -8.11 8.42
N PRO A 176 -2.68 -7.57 7.63
CA PRO A 176 -4.09 -7.70 7.94
C PRO A 176 -4.55 -9.15 7.82
N LEU A 177 -5.44 -9.57 8.70
CA LEU A 177 -6.17 -10.81 8.57
C LEU A 177 -7.64 -10.54 8.84
N LEU A 178 -8.46 -10.63 7.79
CA LEU A 178 -9.90 -10.47 7.87
C LEU A 178 -10.57 -11.78 7.46
N ILE A 179 -11.50 -12.26 8.27
CA ILE A 179 -12.24 -13.50 8.00
C ILE A 179 -13.73 -13.21 8.06
N ARG A 180 -14.44 -13.62 7.03
CA ARG A 180 -15.90 -13.57 6.97
C ARG A 180 -16.45 -14.98 6.81
N TYR A 181 -17.27 -15.42 7.76
CA TYR A 181 -18.14 -16.59 7.66
C TYR A 181 -19.32 -16.46 8.62
N PRO A 182 -20.46 -15.90 8.19
CA PRO A 182 -21.54 -15.50 9.09
C PRO A 182 -22.21 -16.68 9.82
N LYS A 183 -22.03 -17.89 9.35
CA LYS A 183 -22.54 -19.10 10.02
C LYS A 183 -21.81 -19.41 11.34
N SER A 184 -20.60 -18.89 11.55
CA SER A 184 -19.78 -19.23 12.71
C SER A 184 -19.03 -18.03 13.32
N ILE A 185 -18.93 -16.91 12.61
CA ILE A 185 -18.18 -15.72 13.03
C ILE A 185 -19.14 -14.54 13.12
N GLN A 186 -19.26 -13.96 14.30
CA GLN A 186 -20.05 -12.75 14.51
C GLN A 186 -19.32 -11.52 13.93
N PRO A 187 -20.05 -10.58 13.31
CA PRO A 187 -19.45 -9.35 12.80
C PRO A 187 -18.76 -8.54 13.89
N GLY A 188 -17.64 -7.89 13.54
CA GLY A 188 -16.95 -6.92 14.39
C GLY A 188 -16.11 -7.54 15.51
N GLN A 189 -15.96 -8.85 15.57
CA GLN A 189 -15.02 -9.49 16.51
C GLN A 189 -13.58 -9.15 16.15
N LYS A 190 -12.78 -8.85 17.16
CA LYS A 190 -11.33 -8.66 17.05
C LYS A 190 -10.65 -9.71 17.91
N PHE A 191 -9.60 -10.29 17.39
CA PHE A 191 -8.74 -11.24 18.10
C PHE A 191 -7.32 -10.65 18.09
N GLU A 192 -6.69 -10.63 19.24
CA GLU A 192 -5.30 -10.23 19.45
C GLU A 192 -4.40 -11.48 19.50
#